data_c3bcb54d2b66919fb44539850f3af322
#
_entry.id   c3bcb54d2b66919fb44539850f3af322
#
_cell.length_a   1.000
_cell.length_b   1.000
_cell.length_c   1.000
_cell.angle_alpha   90.00
_cell.angle_beta   90.00
_cell.angle_gamma   90.00
#
_symmetry.space_group_name_H-M   'P 1'
#
loop_
_entity.id
_entity.type
_entity.pdbx_description
1 polymer ?
#
loop_
_entity_poly.entity_id
_entity_poly.type
_entity_poly.pdbx_seq_one_letter_code
_entity_poly.pdbx_strand_id
1 'polypeptide(L)'
;MLNSFDKFLINFAKSFKGKNPAINGVMANVFSMRIIGNKTHGDLAEIALTEYVNQFVTGYTAKHTGKEKFRAKKHEEDIEVTDKASKEKIPISIKAYGSGPLQLSTNKESSMFSYLSEMIGKKGLSDLEKITIILNNPCFFDLGETNILPLIYNEKKKSFKIIVFDLKKAYLSVAKIKYFPPRKYGKTKKTFPIYKFFNKENKYIFEVRYGDAKANALQRGMWTHTENAKQFFDKILDGSYEINYSLINLMSKILVSSKEKHEQLLKTFK
;
A
#
# COMPACT_ATOMS: atom_id res chain seq x y z
N MET A 1 -20.24 16.05 6.54
CA MET A 1 -20.71 14.73 6.02
C MET A 1 -19.47 13.85 5.82
N LEU A 2 -19.58 12.54 6.13
CA LEU A 2 -18.52 11.57 5.85
C LEU A 2 -18.41 11.41 4.32
N ASN A 3 -17.18 11.36 3.80
CA ASN A 3 -16.94 11.03 2.40
C ASN A 3 -17.22 9.53 2.13
N SER A 4 -17.21 9.12 0.88
CA SER A 4 -17.55 7.74 0.49
C SER A 4 -16.53 6.73 0.96
N PHE A 5 -15.26 7.10 1.00
CA PHE A 5 -14.23 6.23 1.56
C PHE A 5 -14.42 6.00 3.05
N ASP A 6 -14.73 7.04 3.84
CA ASP A 6 -15.01 6.90 5.28
C ASP A 6 -16.22 6.00 5.53
N LYS A 7 -17.28 6.15 4.74
CA LYS A 7 -18.45 5.26 4.81
C LYS A 7 -18.09 3.81 4.49
N PHE A 8 -17.29 3.60 3.45
CA PHE A 8 -16.78 2.29 3.11
C PHE A 8 -15.97 1.69 4.28
N LEU A 9 -15.02 2.44 4.86
CA LEU A 9 -14.19 1.96 5.98
C LEU A 9 -15.01 1.55 7.20
N ILE A 10 -16.09 2.29 7.52
CA ILE A 10 -17.00 1.93 8.61
C ILE A 10 -17.66 0.58 8.32
N ASN A 11 -18.17 0.36 7.11
CA ASN A 11 -18.80 -0.91 6.73
C ASN A 11 -17.80 -2.05 6.61
N PHE A 12 -16.61 -1.77 6.10
CA PHE A 12 -15.50 -2.71 6.06
C PHE A 12 -15.08 -3.15 7.47
N ALA A 13 -14.91 -2.20 8.40
CA ALA A 13 -14.62 -2.52 9.81
C ALA A 13 -15.77 -3.29 10.50
N LYS A 14 -17.03 -2.95 10.19
CA LYS A 14 -18.20 -3.70 10.70
C LYS A 14 -18.24 -5.14 10.19
N SER A 15 -17.78 -5.39 8.96
CA SER A 15 -17.78 -6.75 8.39
C SER A 15 -16.87 -7.72 9.15
N PHE A 16 -15.89 -7.22 9.91
CA PHE A 16 -15.02 -8.05 10.74
C PHE A 16 -15.67 -8.45 12.08
N LYS A 17 -16.66 -7.70 12.57
CA LYS A 17 -17.34 -8.00 13.82
C LYS A 17 -18.06 -9.35 13.71
N GLY A 18 -17.66 -10.32 14.52
CA GLY A 18 -18.17 -11.68 14.48
C GLY A 18 -17.65 -12.56 13.33
N LYS A 19 -16.80 -12.02 12.41
CA LYS A 19 -16.25 -12.73 11.25
C LYS A 19 -14.71 -12.77 11.24
N ASN A 20 -14.07 -12.54 12.40
CA ASN A 20 -12.61 -12.64 12.53
C ASN A 20 -12.03 -13.94 11.92
N PRO A 21 -12.70 -15.12 12.03
CA PRO A 21 -12.20 -16.34 11.40
C PRO A 21 -12.08 -16.24 9.87
N ALA A 22 -13.02 -15.56 9.20
CA ALA A 22 -13.00 -15.45 7.74
C ALA A 22 -11.80 -14.61 7.25
N ILE A 23 -11.58 -13.43 7.82
CA ILE A 23 -10.42 -12.59 7.43
C ILE A 23 -9.10 -13.24 7.86
N ASN A 24 -9.05 -13.89 9.01
CA ASN A 24 -7.87 -14.62 9.43
C ASN A 24 -7.55 -15.78 8.47
N GLY A 25 -8.57 -16.50 7.97
CA GLY A 25 -8.42 -17.55 6.96
C GLY A 25 -7.92 -17.00 5.63
N VAL A 26 -8.46 -15.86 5.16
CA VAL A 26 -7.98 -15.18 3.96
C VAL A 26 -6.51 -14.81 4.12
N MET A 27 -6.12 -14.22 5.24
CA MET A 27 -4.73 -13.84 5.51
C MET A 27 -3.82 -15.07 5.67
N ALA A 28 -4.32 -16.16 6.28
CA ALA A 28 -3.61 -17.43 6.34
C ALA A 28 -3.25 -17.95 4.94
N ASN A 29 -4.18 -17.88 3.98
CA ASN A 29 -3.94 -18.31 2.60
C ASN A 29 -2.91 -17.39 1.90
N VAL A 30 -3.08 -16.06 2.00
CA VAL A 30 -2.15 -15.08 1.41
C VAL A 30 -0.72 -15.30 1.90
N PHE A 31 -0.53 -15.42 3.22
CA PHE A 31 0.82 -15.56 3.79
C PHE A 31 1.39 -16.97 3.68
N SER A 32 0.55 -18.01 3.57
CA SER A 32 1.03 -19.35 3.26
C SER A 32 1.59 -19.46 1.86
N MET A 33 0.98 -18.81 0.87
CA MET A 33 1.48 -18.76 -0.50
C MET A 33 2.85 -18.08 -0.59
N ARG A 34 3.18 -17.18 0.31
CA ARG A 34 4.50 -16.57 0.39
C ARG A 34 5.61 -17.56 0.74
N ILE A 35 5.32 -18.58 1.56
CA ILE A 35 6.30 -19.60 1.96
C ILE A 35 6.77 -20.42 0.75
N ILE A 36 5.93 -20.58 -0.26
CA ILE A 36 6.28 -21.29 -1.50
C ILE A 36 7.22 -20.45 -2.40
N GLY A 37 7.80 -19.36 -1.86
CA GLY A 37 8.76 -18.53 -2.59
C GLY A 37 8.12 -17.51 -3.53
N ASN A 38 6.82 -17.35 -3.49
CA ASN A 38 6.12 -16.38 -4.32
C ASN A 38 6.30 -14.95 -3.77
N LYS A 39 7.00 -14.10 -4.51
CA LYS A 39 7.20 -12.68 -4.17
C LYS A 39 5.93 -11.84 -4.37
N THR A 40 4.86 -12.40 -4.91
CA THR A 40 3.62 -11.72 -5.29
C THR A 40 2.57 -11.70 -4.17
N HIS A 41 2.97 -11.77 -2.90
CA HIS A 41 2.02 -11.68 -1.78
C HIS A 41 1.23 -10.37 -1.76
N GLY A 42 1.75 -9.30 -2.34
CA GLY A 42 1.01 -8.05 -2.58
C GLY A 42 -0.18 -8.30 -3.49
N ASP A 43 0.05 -8.86 -4.68
CA ASP A 43 -1.00 -9.17 -5.65
C ASP A 43 -2.06 -10.11 -5.06
N LEU A 44 -1.63 -11.12 -4.27
CA LEU A 44 -2.55 -12.04 -3.60
C LEU A 44 -3.40 -11.33 -2.54
N ALA A 45 -2.82 -10.37 -1.80
CA ALA A 45 -3.56 -9.58 -0.83
C ALA A 45 -4.59 -8.67 -1.52
N GLU A 46 -4.25 -8.08 -2.67
CA GLU A 46 -5.16 -7.27 -3.48
C GLU A 46 -6.37 -8.11 -3.94
N ILE A 47 -6.13 -9.28 -4.54
CA ILE A 47 -7.17 -10.20 -4.99
C ILE A 47 -8.03 -10.67 -3.81
N ALA A 48 -7.40 -11.09 -2.70
CA ALA A 48 -8.09 -11.61 -1.54
C ALA A 48 -8.97 -10.55 -0.85
N LEU A 49 -8.49 -9.31 -0.74
CA LEU A 49 -9.28 -8.22 -0.18
C LEU A 49 -10.40 -7.78 -1.12
N THR A 50 -10.19 -7.81 -2.44
CA THR A 50 -11.26 -7.59 -3.43
C THR A 50 -12.40 -8.58 -3.23
N GLU A 51 -12.11 -9.87 -3.16
CA GLU A 51 -13.12 -10.91 -2.95
C GLU A 51 -13.73 -10.84 -1.55
N TYR A 52 -12.95 -10.48 -0.53
CA TYR A 52 -13.51 -10.26 0.79
C TYR A 52 -14.57 -9.14 0.80
N VAL A 53 -14.31 -8.03 0.11
CA VAL A 53 -15.31 -6.95 -0.04
C VAL A 53 -16.56 -7.46 -0.73
N ASN A 54 -16.43 -8.18 -1.83
CA ASN A 54 -17.55 -8.71 -2.60
C ASN A 54 -18.46 -9.65 -1.78
N GLN A 55 -17.84 -10.48 -0.93
CA GLN A 55 -18.58 -11.49 -0.18
C GLN A 55 -19.11 -10.99 1.16
N PHE A 56 -18.42 -10.09 1.84
CA PHE A 56 -18.68 -9.78 3.24
C PHE A 56 -19.01 -8.31 3.54
N VAL A 57 -18.78 -7.38 2.62
CA VAL A 57 -19.06 -5.95 2.86
C VAL A 57 -20.37 -5.56 2.18
N THR A 58 -21.46 -5.54 2.97
CA THR A 58 -22.79 -5.20 2.46
C THR A 58 -22.83 -3.79 1.86
N GLY A 59 -23.45 -3.66 0.70
CA GLY A 59 -23.63 -2.38 0.01
C GLY A 59 -22.48 -1.99 -0.92
N TYR A 60 -21.42 -2.81 -1.00
CA TYR A 60 -20.27 -2.54 -1.86
C TYR A 60 -19.97 -3.71 -2.80
N THR A 61 -19.28 -3.38 -3.89
CA THR A 61 -18.59 -4.33 -4.77
C THR A 61 -17.19 -3.82 -4.99
N ALA A 62 -16.25 -4.73 -5.28
CA ALA A 62 -14.89 -4.38 -5.60
C ALA A 62 -14.43 -5.07 -6.88
N LYS A 63 -13.58 -4.39 -7.63
CA LYS A 63 -12.92 -4.92 -8.81
C LYS A 63 -11.42 -4.76 -8.64
N HIS A 64 -10.64 -5.82 -8.89
CA HIS A 64 -9.19 -5.76 -8.96
C HIS A 64 -8.79 -5.07 -10.27
N THR A 65 -8.12 -3.93 -10.20
CA THR A 65 -7.75 -3.11 -11.37
C THR A 65 -6.32 -3.35 -11.82
N GLY A 66 -5.44 -3.74 -10.88
CA GLY A 66 -4.01 -3.81 -11.08
C GLY A 66 -3.56 -4.72 -12.22
N LYS A 67 -4.22 -5.88 -12.46
CA LYS A 67 -3.77 -6.82 -13.50
C LYS A 67 -4.26 -6.51 -14.90
N GLU A 68 -5.47 -6.03 -15.06
CA GLU A 68 -5.98 -5.63 -16.38
C GLU A 68 -5.23 -4.42 -16.92
N LYS A 69 -4.75 -3.57 -16.02
CA LYS A 69 -3.99 -2.35 -16.32
C LYS A 69 -2.50 -2.46 -15.93
N PHE A 70 -1.99 -3.66 -15.73
CA PHE A 70 -0.69 -3.98 -15.13
C PHE A 70 0.53 -3.22 -15.69
N ARG A 71 0.40 -2.58 -16.83
CA ARG A 71 1.43 -1.72 -17.41
C ARG A 71 0.94 -0.29 -17.67
N ALA A 72 -0.29 0.02 -17.28
CA ALA A 72 -0.79 1.38 -17.39
C ALA A 72 -0.18 2.22 -16.25
N LYS A 73 0.92 2.87 -16.54
CA LYS A 73 1.75 3.67 -15.65
C LYS A 73 1.06 4.87 -14.98
N LYS A 74 -0.23 5.08 -15.25
CA LYS A 74 -1.00 6.25 -14.83
C LYS A 74 -1.91 6.03 -13.63
N HIS A 75 -2.04 4.79 -13.13
CA HIS A 75 -2.96 4.46 -12.05
C HIS A 75 -2.20 3.86 -10.86
N GLU A 76 -2.40 4.43 -9.68
CA GLU A 76 -1.84 3.96 -8.42
C GLU A 76 -2.81 3.03 -7.66
N GLU A 77 -4.09 3.00 -8.09
CA GLU A 77 -5.10 2.13 -7.48
C GLU A 77 -4.89 0.67 -7.84
N ASP A 78 -4.96 -0.19 -6.83
CA ASP A 78 -4.89 -1.64 -6.97
C ASP A 78 -6.30 -2.25 -7.08
N ILE A 79 -7.27 -1.66 -6.38
CA ILE A 79 -8.68 -2.04 -6.43
C ILE A 79 -9.58 -0.82 -6.57
N GLU A 80 -10.73 -0.99 -7.25
CA GLU A 80 -11.82 -0.04 -7.31
C GLU A 80 -13.01 -0.59 -6.54
N VAL A 81 -13.39 0.07 -5.45
CA VAL A 81 -14.59 -0.25 -4.68
C VAL A 81 -15.74 0.63 -5.16
N THR A 82 -16.90 0.04 -5.42
CA THR A 82 -18.10 0.77 -5.87
C THR A 82 -19.18 0.69 -4.79
N ASP A 83 -19.70 1.81 -4.35
CA ASP A 83 -20.91 1.88 -3.55
C ASP A 83 -22.13 1.53 -4.42
N LYS A 84 -22.87 0.49 -4.04
CA LYS A 84 -24.02 0.00 -4.83
C LYS A 84 -25.17 1.00 -4.92
N ALA A 85 -25.33 1.85 -3.90
CA ALA A 85 -26.41 2.83 -3.83
C ALA A 85 -26.09 4.10 -4.62
N SER A 86 -24.93 4.73 -4.36
CA SER A 86 -24.55 5.98 -5.03
C SER A 86 -23.87 5.78 -6.37
N LYS A 87 -23.39 4.56 -6.68
CA LYS A 87 -22.55 4.22 -7.83
C LYS A 87 -21.18 4.91 -7.81
N GLU A 88 -20.84 5.52 -6.71
CA GLU A 88 -19.56 6.19 -6.54
C GLU A 88 -18.42 5.18 -6.48
N LYS A 89 -17.34 5.50 -7.16
CA LYS A 89 -16.11 4.69 -7.26
C LYS A 89 -15.06 5.22 -6.29
N ILE A 90 -14.50 4.32 -5.51
CA ILE A 90 -13.51 4.59 -4.47
C ILE A 90 -12.21 3.88 -4.87
N PRO A 91 -11.22 4.60 -5.39
CA PRO A 91 -9.92 4.03 -5.72
C PRO A 91 -9.13 3.74 -4.44
N ILE A 92 -8.58 2.52 -4.32
CA ILE A 92 -7.80 2.10 -3.15
C ILE A 92 -6.51 1.44 -3.62
N SER A 93 -5.38 1.89 -3.05
CA SER A 93 -4.08 1.24 -3.19
C SER A 93 -3.78 0.41 -1.95
N ILE A 94 -3.53 -0.87 -2.14
CA ILE A 94 -3.20 -1.82 -1.08
C ILE A 94 -1.68 -1.96 -1.03
N LYS A 95 -1.10 -1.74 0.15
CA LYS A 95 0.34 -1.84 0.34
C LYS A 95 0.66 -2.91 1.38
N ALA A 96 0.95 -4.13 0.92
CA ALA A 96 1.32 -5.23 1.80
C ALA A 96 2.82 -5.20 2.11
N TYR A 97 3.21 -5.04 3.39
CA TYR A 97 4.61 -5.00 3.79
C TYR A 97 4.84 -5.53 5.22
N GLY A 98 6.05 -6.02 5.49
CA GLY A 98 6.41 -6.58 6.80
C GLY A 98 6.98 -5.55 7.76
N SER A 99 8.08 -4.93 7.40
CA SER A 99 8.80 -3.97 8.24
C SER A 99 9.52 -2.95 7.36
N GLY A 100 9.90 -1.83 7.96
CA GLY A 100 10.60 -0.74 7.27
C GLY A 100 9.66 0.35 6.77
N PRO A 101 10.11 1.17 5.81
CA PRO A 101 9.31 2.24 5.25
C PRO A 101 8.24 1.69 4.32
N LEU A 102 7.03 2.27 4.44
CA LEU A 102 5.93 2.03 3.54
C LEU A 102 6.07 2.89 2.29
N GLN A 103 6.05 2.28 1.13
CA GLN A 103 6.02 2.99 -0.13
C GLN A 103 4.59 3.42 -0.47
N LEU A 104 4.38 4.73 -0.58
CA LEU A 104 3.07 5.30 -0.89
C LEU A 104 2.84 5.41 -2.40
N SER A 105 3.89 5.77 -3.14
CA SER A 105 3.88 5.85 -4.61
C SER A 105 5.10 5.18 -5.21
N THR A 106 4.89 4.49 -6.34
CA THR A 106 5.93 3.83 -7.11
C THR A 106 6.13 4.43 -8.49
N ASN A 107 5.46 5.52 -8.83
CA ASN A 107 5.50 6.07 -10.18
C ASN A 107 6.94 6.29 -10.64
N LYS A 108 7.37 5.53 -11.64
CA LYS A 108 8.72 5.59 -12.20
C LYS A 108 9.00 6.89 -12.95
N GLU A 109 7.94 7.54 -13.42
CA GLU A 109 7.97 8.81 -14.13
C GLU A 109 7.71 9.98 -13.19
N SER A 110 7.56 9.70 -11.87
CA SER A 110 7.30 10.70 -10.85
C SER A 110 8.34 11.81 -10.90
N SER A 111 7.90 12.98 -11.25
CA SER A 111 8.67 14.21 -11.21
C SER A 111 8.81 14.81 -9.81
N MET A 112 8.25 14.17 -8.77
CA MET A 112 8.23 14.70 -7.39
C MET A 112 9.61 15.18 -6.92
N PHE A 113 10.64 14.35 -7.08
CA PHE A 113 11.98 14.73 -6.63
C PHE A 113 12.56 15.86 -7.49
N SER A 114 12.42 15.78 -8.81
CA SER A 114 12.92 16.81 -9.74
C SER A 114 12.21 18.13 -9.50
N TYR A 115 10.90 18.11 -9.34
CA TYR A 115 10.10 19.29 -9.03
C TYR A 115 10.50 19.93 -7.69
N LEU A 116 10.71 19.14 -6.63
CA LEU A 116 11.22 19.65 -5.35
C LEU A 116 12.62 20.26 -5.50
N SER A 117 13.48 19.61 -6.30
CA SER A 117 14.84 20.11 -6.53
C SER A 117 14.83 21.45 -7.25
N GLU A 118 13.92 21.66 -8.18
CA GLU A 118 13.72 22.93 -8.89
C GLU A 118 13.15 24.01 -7.96
N MET A 119 12.09 23.71 -7.22
CA MET A 119 11.38 24.68 -6.39
C MET A 119 12.13 25.13 -5.14
N ILE A 120 12.87 24.23 -4.48
CA ILE A 120 13.50 24.51 -3.19
C ILE A 120 14.99 24.18 -3.12
N GLY A 121 15.54 23.51 -4.12
CA GLY A 121 16.96 23.13 -4.15
C GLY A 121 17.39 22.36 -2.91
N LYS A 122 18.59 22.68 -2.40
CA LYS A 122 19.17 22.00 -1.23
C LYS A 122 18.91 22.74 0.10
N LYS A 123 18.17 23.85 0.10
CA LYS A 123 18.00 24.72 1.28
C LYS A 123 16.89 24.27 2.22
N GLY A 124 15.89 23.56 1.69
CA GLY A 124 14.65 23.29 2.42
C GLY A 124 13.68 24.48 2.40
N LEU A 125 12.48 24.29 2.96
CA LEU A 125 11.39 25.25 2.88
C LEU A 125 10.54 25.21 4.16
N SER A 126 10.11 26.39 4.65
CA SER A 126 9.18 26.54 5.79
C SER A 126 8.06 27.55 5.50
N ASP A 127 7.99 28.05 4.27
CA ASP A 127 6.94 28.95 3.79
C ASP A 127 5.70 28.11 3.47
N LEU A 128 4.60 28.33 4.18
CA LEU A 128 3.38 27.54 4.07
C LEU A 128 2.67 27.73 2.72
N GLU A 129 2.72 28.94 2.16
CA GLU A 129 2.09 29.21 0.86
C GLU A 129 2.81 28.43 -0.26
N LYS A 130 4.14 28.48 -0.27
CA LYS A 130 4.94 27.70 -1.22
C LYS A 130 4.80 26.20 -1.02
N ILE A 131 4.71 25.71 0.23
CA ILE A 131 4.46 24.31 0.52
C ILE A 131 3.09 23.89 -0.05
N THR A 132 2.07 24.71 0.11
CA THR A 132 0.74 24.45 -0.44
C THR A 132 0.77 24.38 -1.97
N ILE A 133 1.47 25.30 -2.62
CA ILE A 133 1.66 25.29 -4.08
C ILE A 133 2.35 23.99 -4.52
N ILE A 134 3.40 23.56 -3.80
CA ILE A 134 4.12 22.31 -4.08
C ILE A 134 3.19 21.10 -3.98
N LEU A 135 2.42 20.99 -2.90
CA LEU A 135 1.55 19.84 -2.67
C LEU A 135 0.32 19.80 -3.59
N ASN A 136 -0.07 20.94 -4.15
CA ASN A 136 -1.11 21.04 -5.17
C ASN A 136 -0.61 20.80 -6.61
N ASN A 137 0.69 20.60 -6.80
CA ASN A 137 1.20 20.19 -8.10
C ASN A 137 0.69 18.79 -8.47
N PRO A 138 0.30 18.51 -9.72
CA PRO A 138 -0.23 17.22 -10.15
C PRO A 138 0.60 16.01 -9.70
N CYS A 139 1.93 16.11 -9.65
CA CYS A 139 2.79 15.02 -9.18
C CYS A 139 2.56 14.61 -7.72
N PHE A 140 1.97 15.50 -6.88
CA PHE A 140 1.56 15.21 -5.51
C PHE A 140 0.05 15.05 -5.39
N PHE A 141 -0.71 15.91 -6.07
CA PHE A 141 -2.16 15.94 -5.99
C PHE A 141 -2.80 14.64 -6.48
N ASP A 142 -2.35 14.11 -7.63
CA ASP A 142 -2.89 12.86 -8.20
C ASP A 142 -2.73 11.68 -7.24
N LEU A 143 -1.64 11.65 -6.47
CA LEU A 143 -1.48 10.65 -5.40
C LEU A 143 -2.45 10.91 -4.25
N GLY A 144 -2.74 12.17 -3.92
CA GLY A 144 -3.66 12.56 -2.85
C GLY A 144 -5.09 12.11 -3.06
N GLU A 145 -5.50 11.85 -4.29
CA GLU A 145 -6.83 11.32 -4.63
C GLU A 145 -6.93 9.80 -4.40
N THR A 146 -5.81 9.10 -4.21
CA THR A 146 -5.80 7.66 -4.00
C THR A 146 -5.84 7.33 -2.51
N ASN A 147 -6.82 6.54 -2.09
CA ASN A 147 -6.90 6.04 -0.71
C ASN A 147 -5.88 4.91 -0.50
N ILE A 148 -5.07 4.99 0.55
CA ILE A 148 -4.01 4.03 0.81
C ILE A 148 -4.40 3.14 2.00
N LEU A 149 -4.45 1.83 1.75
CA LEU A 149 -4.79 0.80 2.73
C LEU A 149 -3.59 -0.12 2.99
N PRO A 150 -2.72 0.22 3.94
CA PRO A 150 -1.61 -0.65 4.32
C PRO A 150 -2.08 -1.92 5.01
N LEU A 151 -1.56 -3.06 4.55
CA LEU A 151 -1.61 -4.36 5.20
C LEU A 151 -0.23 -4.68 5.78
N ILE A 152 -0.06 -4.46 7.07
CA ILE A 152 1.22 -4.71 7.75
C ILE A 152 1.17 -6.10 8.37
N TYR A 153 2.21 -6.91 8.14
CA TYR A 153 2.28 -8.25 8.70
C TYR A 153 3.60 -8.50 9.44
N ASN A 154 3.55 -9.39 10.40
CA ASN A 154 4.70 -9.87 11.14
C ASN A 154 4.75 -11.42 11.08
N GLU A 155 5.67 -11.94 10.28
CA GLU A 155 5.80 -13.39 10.04
C GLU A 155 6.19 -14.17 11.31
N LYS A 156 7.07 -13.59 12.13
CA LYS A 156 7.51 -14.25 13.37
C LYS A 156 6.36 -14.40 14.36
N LYS A 157 5.52 -13.38 14.47
CA LYS A 157 4.35 -13.36 15.36
C LYS A 157 3.08 -13.91 14.70
N LYS A 158 3.10 -14.22 13.41
CA LYS A 158 1.94 -14.63 12.62
C LYS A 158 0.75 -13.70 12.82
N SER A 159 1.01 -12.39 12.76
CA SER A 159 0.02 -11.34 12.98
C SER A 159 -0.01 -10.37 11.82
N PHE A 160 -1.15 -9.72 11.63
CA PHE A 160 -1.30 -8.65 10.64
C PHE A 160 -2.14 -7.51 11.18
N LYS A 161 -2.01 -6.34 10.52
CA LYS A 161 -2.82 -5.15 10.79
C LYS A 161 -3.31 -4.60 9.45
N ILE A 162 -4.58 -4.23 9.38
CA ILE A 162 -5.11 -3.40 8.32
C ILE A 162 -5.29 -2.00 8.90
N ILE A 163 -4.64 -1.03 8.28
CA ILE A 163 -4.66 0.37 8.70
C ILE A 163 -4.96 1.25 7.49
N VAL A 164 -5.29 2.50 7.72
CA VAL A 164 -5.45 3.53 6.69
C VAL A 164 -4.37 4.58 6.88
N PHE A 165 -3.73 5.01 5.81
CA PHE A 165 -2.88 6.19 5.83
C PHE A 165 -3.68 7.39 5.32
N ASP A 166 -3.97 8.32 6.22
CA ASP A 166 -4.68 9.56 5.88
C ASP A 166 -3.72 10.54 5.19
N LEU A 167 -3.58 10.37 3.88
CA LEU A 167 -2.68 11.19 3.06
C LEU A 167 -3.14 12.66 3.01
N LYS A 168 -4.45 12.91 3.00
CA LYS A 168 -5.00 14.27 3.00
C LYS A 168 -4.66 15.02 4.27
N LYS A 169 -4.87 14.39 5.43
CA LYS A 169 -4.46 14.92 6.74
C LYS A 169 -2.94 15.11 6.81
N ALA A 170 -2.17 14.17 6.26
CA ALA A 170 -0.73 14.26 6.17
C ALA A 170 -0.31 15.51 5.38
N TYR A 171 -0.85 15.74 4.20
CA TYR A 171 -0.56 16.92 3.37
C TYR A 171 -0.92 18.23 4.06
N LEU A 172 -2.11 18.34 4.64
CA LEU A 172 -2.55 19.52 5.37
C LEU A 172 -1.70 19.83 6.61
N SER A 173 -0.99 18.83 7.13
CA SER A 173 -0.13 18.97 8.31
C SER A 173 1.29 19.40 7.99
N VAL A 174 1.69 19.42 6.70
CA VAL A 174 3.05 19.77 6.30
C VAL A 174 3.31 21.26 6.59
N ALA A 175 4.35 21.52 7.36
CA ALA A 175 4.80 22.88 7.66
C ALA A 175 6.27 23.13 7.31
N LYS A 176 7.02 22.08 6.99
CA LYS A 176 8.43 22.19 6.67
C LYS A 176 8.88 21.05 5.73
N ILE A 177 9.73 21.39 4.78
CA ILE A 177 10.42 20.43 3.90
C ILE A 177 11.92 20.61 4.13
N LYS A 178 12.65 19.52 4.36
CA LYS A 178 14.12 19.51 4.53
C LYS A 178 14.78 18.61 3.50
N TYR A 179 15.86 19.11 2.91
CA TYR A 179 16.73 18.32 2.05
C TYR A 179 17.77 17.56 2.87
N PHE A 180 17.97 16.29 2.56
CA PHE A 180 19.01 15.44 3.13
C PHE A 180 19.92 14.98 2.00
N PRO A 181 21.20 15.39 1.99
CA PRO A 181 22.13 15.02 0.94
C PRO A 181 22.47 13.52 0.98
N PRO A 182 23.02 12.98 -0.11
CA PRO A 182 23.54 11.63 -0.12
C PRO A 182 24.58 11.41 0.99
N ARG A 183 24.46 10.31 1.71
CA ARG A 183 25.45 9.90 2.71
C ARG A 183 26.26 8.72 2.19
N LYS A 184 27.55 8.68 2.49
CA LYS A 184 28.36 7.50 2.27
C LYS A 184 27.95 6.42 3.26
N TYR A 185 27.72 5.22 2.77
CA TYR A 185 27.43 4.04 3.58
C TYR A 185 28.49 2.99 3.26
N GLY A 186 29.42 2.75 4.20
CA GLY A 186 30.59 1.91 3.95
C GLY A 186 31.55 2.53 2.93
N LYS A 187 32.47 1.72 2.40
CA LYS A 187 33.53 2.18 1.48
C LYS A 187 33.00 2.55 0.08
N THR A 188 31.89 1.98 -0.38
CA THR A 188 31.48 2.05 -1.79
C THR A 188 30.03 2.47 -2.04
N LYS A 189 29.15 2.42 -1.03
CA LYS A 189 27.72 2.72 -1.22
C LYS A 189 27.40 4.15 -0.79
N LYS A 190 26.75 4.90 -1.68
CA LYS A 190 26.14 6.19 -1.37
C LYS A 190 24.63 6.02 -1.26
N THR A 191 24.00 6.66 -0.26
CA THR A 191 22.55 6.82 -0.24
C THR A 191 22.14 7.86 -1.29
N PHE A 192 20.87 7.84 -1.69
CA PHE A 192 20.33 8.88 -2.55
C PHE A 192 19.90 10.10 -1.73
N PRO A 193 19.80 11.29 -2.33
CA PRO A 193 19.23 12.45 -1.66
C PRO A 193 17.74 12.24 -1.40
N ILE A 194 17.24 12.87 -0.32
CA ILE A 194 15.88 12.71 0.16
C ILE A 194 15.33 14.09 0.57
N TYR A 195 14.07 14.37 0.23
CA TYR A 195 13.30 15.43 0.86
C TYR A 195 12.37 14.83 1.91
N LYS A 196 12.46 15.33 3.15
CA LYS A 196 11.59 14.90 4.25
C LYS A 196 10.62 16.03 4.63
N PHE A 197 9.38 15.64 4.85
CA PHE A 197 8.27 16.51 5.18
C PHE A 197 7.94 16.38 6.66
N PHE A 198 7.75 17.52 7.32
CA PHE A 198 7.53 17.62 8.76
C PHE A 198 6.34 18.53 9.05
N ASN A 199 5.67 18.30 10.18
CA ASN A 199 4.64 19.18 10.70
C ASN A 199 5.24 20.37 11.48
N LYS A 200 4.36 21.20 12.06
CA LYS A 200 4.75 22.38 12.87
C LYS A 200 5.63 22.01 14.07
N GLU A 201 5.40 20.85 14.69
CA GLU A 201 6.17 20.33 15.82
C GLU A 201 7.47 19.60 15.39
N ASN A 202 7.90 19.74 14.12
CA ASN A 202 9.02 19.01 13.53
C ASN A 202 8.90 17.48 13.60
N LYS A 203 7.67 16.92 13.70
CA LYS A 203 7.45 15.50 13.61
C LYS A 203 7.41 15.07 12.13
N TYR A 204 8.06 13.97 11.84
CA TYR A 204 8.12 13.38 10.50
C TYR A 204 6.73 12.97 9.99
N ILE A 205 6.48 13.18 8.70
CA ILE A 205 5.25 12.79 8.02
C ILE A 205 5.55 11.76 6.92
N PHE A 206 6.25 12.18 5.88
CA PHE A 206 6.68 11.34 4.75
C PHE A 206 7.96 11.87 4.12
N GLU A 207 8.46 11.17 3.14
CA GLU A 207 9.65 11.57 2.39
C GLU A 207 9.54 11.24 0.90
N VAL A 208 10.17 12.05 0.08
CA VAL A 208 10.36 11.81 -1.35
C VAL A 208 11.81 11.42 -1.58
N ARG A 209 12.04 10.24 -2.17
CA ARG A 209 13.36 9.69 -2.45
C ARG A 209 13.71 9.85 -3.92
N TYR A 210 14.94 10.23 -4.18
CA TYR A 210 15.51 10.14 -5.51
C TYR A 210 15.94 8.70 -5.79
N GLY A 211 15.66 8.26 -6.99
CA GLY A 211 16.32 7.13 -7.59
C GLY A 211 16.79 7.56 -8.98
N ASP A 212 18.01 7.23 -9.38
CA ASP A 212 18.45 7.50 -10.75
C ASP A 212 17.61 6.72 -11.77
N ALA A 213 17.81 6.97 -13.07
CA ALA A 213 17.07 6.33 -14.14
C ALA A 213 17.18 4.79 -14.13
N LYS A 214 18.24 4.23 -13.53
CA LYS A 214 18.49 2.79 -13.38
C LYS A 214 17.94 2.22 -12.08
N ALA A 215 17.54 3.08 -11.11
CA ALA A 215 17.02 2.62 -9.85
C ALA A 215 15.70 1.87 -10.06
N ASN A 216 15.51 0.77 -9.33
CA ASN A 216 14.22 0.06 -9.32
C ASN A 216 13.14 0.92 -8.66
N ALA A 217 11.87 0.54 -8.81
CA ALA A 217 10.73 1.25 -8.24
C ALA A 217 10.84 1.44 -6.71
N LEU A 218 11.56 0.55 -6.01
CA LEU A 218 11.75 0.62 -4.56
C LEU A 218 12.64 1.77 -4.10
N GLN A 219 13.34 2.43 -5.00
CA GLN A 219 14.25 3.53 -4.68
C GLN A 219 13.73 4.90 -5.14
N ARG A 220 12.49 4.96 -5.62
CA ARG A 220 11.85 6.19 -6.12
C ARG A 220 10.51 6.40 -5.46
N GLY A 221 9.99 7.61 -5.55
CA GLY A 221 8.65 7.96 -5.14
C GLY A 221 8.53 8.43 -3.70
N MET A 222 7.32 8.32 -3.18
CA MET A 222 6.96 8.77 -1.84
C MET A 222 6.93 7.61 -0.86
N TRP A 223 7.43 7.86 0.35
CA TRP A 223 7.55 6.88 1.42
C TRP A 223 7.13 7.47 2.77
N THR A 224 6.65 6.62 3.67
CA THR A 224 6.47 6.99 5.07
C THR A 224 6.94 5.87 5.99
N HIS A 225 7.07 6.17 7.28
CA HIS A 225 7.41 5.20 8.32
C HIS A 225 6.28 5.12 9.33
N THR A 226 5.64 3.98 9.45
CA THR A 226 4.48 3.77 10.32
C THR A 226 4.73 4.22 11.76
N GLU A 227 5.92 3.90 12.30
CA GLU A 227 6.26 4.25 13.67
C GLU A 227 6.51 5.75 13.87
N ASN A 228 7.06 6.43 12.86
CA ASN A 228 7.41 7.85 12.96
C ASN A 228 6.24 8.77 12.59
N ALA A 229 5.26 8.26 11.85
CA ALA A 229 4.11 9.01 11.36
C ALA A 229 2.78 8.47 11.92
N LYS A 230 2.78 7.90 13.13
CA LYS A 230 1.64 7.21 13.76
C LYS A 230 0.33 7.99 13.72
N GLN A 231 0.40 9.31 13.87
CA GLN A 231 -0.76 10.18 13.90
C GLN A 231 -1.52 10.28 12.57
N PHE A 232 -0.96 9.74 11.49
CA PHE A 232 -1.57 9.70 10.15
C PHE A 232 -2.04 8.31 9.77
N PHE A 233 -2.01 7.36 10.71
CA PHE A 233 -2.49 6.01 10.51
C PHE A 233 -3.65 5.71 11.45
N ASP A 234 -4.80 5.38 10.85
CA ASP A 234 -5.96 4.90 11.58
C ASP A 234 -6.06 3.39 11.49
N LYS A 235 -6.25 2.75 12.65
CA LYS A 235 -6.34 1.29 12.71
C LYS A 235 -7.74 0.83 12.36
N ILE A 236 -7.84 -0.12 11.43
CA ILE A 236 -9.09 -0.78 11.04
C ILE A 236 -9.22 -2.14 11.73
N LEU A 237 -8.16 -2.95 11.70
CA LEU A 237 -8.17 -4.31 12.24
C LEU A 237 -6.77 -4.74 12.69
N ASP A 238 -6.72 -5.46 13.82
CA ASP A 238 -5.60 -6.35 14.20
C ASP A 238 -6.08 -7.80 14.10
N GLY A 239 -5.27 -8.67 13.55
CA GLY A 239 -5.59 -10.08 13.40
C GLY A 239 -4.35 -10.98 13.54
N SER A 240 -4.61 -12.27 13.61
CA SER A 240 -3.59 -13.32 13.56
C SER A 240 -3.93 -14.32 12.47
N TYR A 241 -2.94 -15.05 12.00
CA TYR A 241 -3.14 -16.11 11.01
C TYR A 241 -2.30 -17.34 11.34
N GLU A 242 -2.76 -18.48 10.91
CA GLU A 242 -1.99 -19.72 10.94
C GLU A 242 -1.54 -20.09 9.54
N ILE A 243 -0.46 -20.86 9.45
CA ILE A 243 0.01 -21.37 8.15
C ILE A 243 -0.96 -22.44 7.66
N ASN A 244 -1.51 -22.24 6.46
CA ASN A 244 -2.35 -23.23 5.81
C ASN A 244 -1.50 -24.29 5.09
N TYR A 245 -1.06 -25.30 5.86
CA TYR A 245 -0.25 -26.39 5.32
C TYR A 245 -0.99 -27.22 4.26
N SER A 246 -2.31 -27.34 4.36
CA SER A 246 -3.11 -28.02 3.35
C SER A 246 -3.03 -27.32 2.00
N LEU A 247 -3.11 -25.99 1.99
CA LEU A 247 -2.92 -25.19 0.78
C LEU A 247 -1.50 -25.34 0.20
N ILE A 248 -0.47 -25.29 1.08
CA ILE A 248 0.93 -25.48 0.66
C ILE A 248 1.12 -26.86 0.02
N ASN A 249 0.60 -27.91 0.65
CA ASN A 249 0.69 -29.27 0.12
C ASN A 249 -0.04 -29.43 -1.20
N LEU A 250 -1.23 -28.85 -1.33
CA LEU A 250 -1.99 -28.86 -2.59
C LEU A 250 -1.21 -28.16 -3.71
N MET A 251 -0.71 -26.97 -3.48
CA MET A 251 0.06 -26.22 -4.47
C MET A 251 1.36 -26.94 -4.88
N SER A 252 2.05 -27.56 -3.89
CA SER A 252 3.25 -28.36 -4.18
C SER A 252 2.93 -29.57 -5.07
N LYS A 253 1.81 -30.25 -4.84
CA LYS A 253 1.36 -31.35 -5.71
C LYS A 253 1.02 -30.90 -7.11
N ILE A 254 0.35 -29.76 -7.27
CA ILE A 254 0.02 -29.18 -8.58
C ILE A 254 1.30 -28.84 -9.33
N LEU A 255 2.29 -28.22 -8.69
CA LEU A 255 3.53 -27.79 -9.33
C LEU A 255 4.41 -28.94 -9.80
N VAL A 256 4.37 -30.11 -9.15
CA VAL A 256 5.23 -31.28 -9.45
C VAL A 256 4.47 -32.45 -10.08
N SER A 257 3.15 -32.35 -10.25
CA SER A 257 2.36 -33.44 -10.81
C SER A 257 2.60 -33.63 -12.32
N SER A 258 2.61 -34.89 -12.77
CA SER A 258 2.49 -35.16 -14.19
C SER A 258 1.17 -34.63 -14.77
N LYS A 259 1.08 -34.48 -16.10
CA LYS A 259 -0.15 -34.00 -16.76
C LYS A 259 -1.39 -34.75 -16.31
N GLU A 260 -1.30 -36.10 -16.22
CA GLU A 260 -2.40 -36.94 -15.77
C GLU A 260 -2.83 -36.68 -14.32
N LYS A 261 -1.87 -36.54 -13.43
CA LYS A 261 -2.15 -36.20 -12.00
C LYS A 261 -2.71 -34.78 -11.85
N HIS A 262 -2.29 -33.86 -12.70
CA HIS A 262 -2.84 -32.52 -12.73
C HIS A 262 -4.31 -32.53 -13.16
N GLU A 263 -4.63 -33.26 -14.22
CA GLU A 263 -6.02 -33.40 -14.69
C GLU A 263 -6.92 -34.10 -13.65
N GLN A 264 -6.41 -35.11 -12.95
CA GLN A 264 -7.13 -35.73 -11.82
C GLN A 264 -7.39 -34.73 -10.66
N LEU A 265 -6.41 -33.94 -10.31
CA LEU A 265 -6.56 -32.87 -9.29
C LEU A 265 -7.63 -31.86 -9.71
N LEU A 266 -7.63 -31.40 -10.95
CA LEU A 266 -8.63 -30.45 -11.44
C LEU A 266 -10.06 -31.01 -11.40
N LYS A 267 -10.24 -32.33 -11.58
CA LYS A 267 -11.55 -32.99 -11.43
C LYS A 267 -12.07 -33.00 -10.00
N THR A 268 -11.21 -32.91 -8.98
CA THR A 268 -11.63 -32.87 -7.57
C THR A 268 -12.14 -31.50 -7.12
N PHE A 269 -11.98 -30.46 -7.96
CA PHE A 269 -12.47 -29.09 -7.69
C PHE A 269 -13.75 -28.75 -8.46
N LYS A 270 -14.24 -29.65 -9.31
CA LYS A 270 -15.54 -29.55 -9.97
C LYS A 270 -16.63 -30.27 -9.18
#